data_a09b2712fb9478c59571f7b772bcb096
#
_entry.id   a09b2712fb9478c59571f7b772bcb096
#
_cell.length_a   1.000
_cell.length_b   1.000
_cell.length_c   1.000
_cell.angle_alpha   90.00
_cell.angle_beta   90.00
_cell.angle_gamma   90.00
#
_symmetry.space_group_name_H-M   'P 1'
#
loop_
_entity.id
_entity.type
_entity.pdbx_description
1 polymer ?
#
loop_
_entity_poly.entity_id
_entity_poly.type
_entity_poly.pdbx_seq_one_letter_code
_entity_poly.pdbx_strand_id
1 'polypeptide(L)'
;MSLNKVYKLLPRGLAIFMAVIFASSISAITDIGYVGEDETEITVERNYAKLPSFPRKALRLGKEGYVVVEFDVDTDGAVLDPYVVEAAPQGVFERSAIKAVRKWVYMPPSFNGQSVKANNVQVRLNFDLQ
;
A
#
# COMPACT_ATOMS: atom_id res chain seq x y z
N MET A 1 -37.07 13.10 34.27
CA MET A 1 -36.47 14.19 33.48
C MET A 1 -36.69 13.93 32.02
N SER A 2 -37.41 14.77 31.34
CA SER A 2 -37.61 14.61 29.92
C SER A 2 -36.34 15.00 29.15
N LEU A 3 -35.93 14.20 28.18
CA LEU A 3 -34.83 14.48 27.27
C LEU A 3 -34.96 15.87 26.61
N ASN A 4 -36.14 16.43 26.54
CA ASN A 4 -36.40 17.76 25.95
C ASN A 4 -35.77 18.92 26.71
N LYS A 5 -35.48 18.76 28.00
CA LYS A 5 -34.77 19.80 28.78
C LYS A 5 -33.29 19.87 28.48
N VAL A 6 -32.69 18.79 28.04
CA VAL A 6 -31.26 18.73 27.68
C VAL A 6 -31.02 19.45 26.34
N TYR A 7 -31.94 19.27 25.40
CA TYR A 7 -31.86 19.96 24.10
C TYR A 7 -32.05 21.48 24.16
N LYS A 8 -32.78 21.94 25.15
CA LYS A 8 -33.01 23.38 25.35
C LYS A 8 -31.81 24.12 25.95
N LEU A 9 -30.86 23.36 26.54
CA LEU A 9 -29.64 23.91 27.14
C LEU A 9 -28.46 23.96 26.14
N LEU A 10 -28.59 23.34 24.96
CA LEU A 10 -27.60 23.44 23.90
C LEU A 10 -27.81 24.73 23.12
N PRO A 11 -26.81 25.63 23.09
CA PRO A 11 -26.90 26.84 22.28
C PRO A 11 -27.15 26.47 20.83
N ARG A 12 -28.18 27.07 20.23
CA ARG A 12 -28.53 26.83 18.82
C ARG A 12 -27.37 26.98 17.84
N GLY A 13 -26.30 27.72 18.21
CA GLY A 13 -25.10 27.86 17.42
C GLY A 13 -24.20 26.64 17.38
N LEU A 14 -24.33 25.70 18.34
CA LEU A 14 -23.52 24.47 18.35
C LEU A 14 -24.05 23.40 17.39
N ALA A 15 -25.32 23.45 17.02
CA ALA A 15 -25.89 22.54 16.03
C ALA A 15 -25.39 22.81 14.60
N ILE A 16 -24.86 24.01 14.36
CA ILE A 16 -24.35 24.46 13.06
C ILE A 16 -22.89 24.02 12.88
N PHE A 17 -22.19 23.68 13.97
CA PHE A 17 -20.81 23.20 13.99
C PHE A 17 -20.67 21.69 14.03
N MET A 18 -21.74 20.95 13.75
CA MET A 18 -21.53 19.65 13.16
C MET A 18 -20.99 19.91 11.74
N ALA A 19 -19.78 20.45 11.71
CA ALA A 19 -18.97 20.35 10.53
C ALA A 19 -18.98 18.88 10.17
N VAL A 20 -19.65 18.54 9.10
CA VAL A 20 -19.39 17.31 8.37
C VAL A 20 -17.93 17.47 8.01
N ILE A 21 -17.06 17.00 8.89
CA ILE A 21 -15.69 16.72 8.51
C ILE A 21 -15.86 15.61 7.48
N PHE A 22 -15.90 16.01 6.21
CA PHE A 22 -15.49 15.13 5.15
C PHE A 22 -14.02 14.85 5.45
N ALA A 23 -13.78 13.94 6.37
CA ALA A 23 -12.54 13.22 6.38
C ALA A 23 -12.54 12.50 5.03
N SER A 24 -11.91 13.12 4.04
CA SER A 24 -11.41 12.38 2.90
C SER A 24 -10.54 11.32 3.52
N SER A 25 -11.09 10.12 3.69
CA SER A 25 -10.32 8.97 4.08
C SER A 25 -9.37 8.74 2.90
N ILE A 26 -8.18 9.34 2.97
CA ILE A 26 -7.07 8.91 2.12
C ILE A 26 -6.82 7.49 2.62
N SER A 27 -7.41 6.53 1.94
CA SER A 27 -7.15 5.12 2.20
C SER A 27 -5.68 4.90 1.92
N ALA A 28 -4.91 4.63 2.96
CA ALA A 28 -3.53 4.20 2.81
C ALA A 28 -3.50 2.91 1.96
N ILE A 29 -2.56 2.83 1.02
CA ILE A 29 -2.35 1.61 0.25
C ILE A 29 -1.55 0.66 1.12
N THR A 30 -2.12 -0.51 1.38
CA THR A 30 -1.55 -1.52 2.26
C THR A 30 -1.33 -2.84 1.52
N ASP A 31 -0.31 -3.56 1.97
CA ASP A 31 0.00 -4.90 1.51
C ASP A 31 0.07 -5.85 2.71
N ILE A 32 0.10 -7.15 2.46
CA ILE A 32 0.20 -8.16 3.50
C ILE A 32 1.63 -8.67 3.56
N GLY A 33 2.17 -8.77 4.76
CA GLY A 33 3.45 -9.40 5.06
C GLY A 33 3.32 -10.35 6.24
N TYR A 34 4.39 -11.02 6.59
CA TYR A 34 4.40 -12.06 7.62
C TYR A 34 5.54 -11.84 8.60
N VAL A 35 5.30 -12.15 9.86
CA VAL A 35 6.25 -11.98 10.96
C VAL A 35 6.47 -13.29 11.68
N GLY A 36 7.73 -13.57 12.02
CA GLY A 36 8.12 -14.72 12.82
C GLY A 36 8.07 -16.06 12.09
N GLU A 37 8.47 -17.11 12.78
CA GLU A 37 8.51 -18.48 12.24
C GLU A 37 7.12 -19.08 12.04
N ASP A 38 6.13 -18.59 12.77
CA ASP A 38 4.72 -18.99 12.66
C ASP A 38 3.98 -18.23 11.55
N GLU A 39 4.69 -17.40 10.79
CA GLU A 39 4.14 -16.65 9.66
C GLU A 39 2.87 -15.87 10.04
N THR A 40 2.91 -15.15 11.16
CA THR A 40 1.79 -14.30 11.56
C THR A 40 1.59 -13.17 10.56
N GLU A 41 0.39 -13.07 10.02
CA GLU A 41 0.01 -12.06 9.03
C GLU A 41 -0.03 -10.66 9.65
N ILE A 42 0.61 -9.70 8.98
CA ILE A 42 0.53 -8.28 9.34
C ILE A 42 0.25 -7.44 8.09
N THR A 43 -0.31 -6.26 8.32
CA THR A 43 -0.50 -5.27 7.27
C THR A 43 0.67 -4.31 7.25
N VAL A 44 1.24 -4.05 6.07
CA VAL A 44 2.29 -3.07 5.85
C VAL A 44 1.77 -1.95 4.95
N GLU A 45 2.05 -0.71 5.32
CA GLU A 45 1.55 0.48 4.64
C GLU A 45 2.62 1.08 3.73
N ARG A 46 2.26 1.38 2.48
CA ARG A 46 3.15 2.04 1.54
C ARG A 46 3.29 3.52 1.89
N ASN A 47 4.51 3.97 2.12
CA ASN A 47 4.83 5.39 2.29
C ASN A 47 5.17 6.06 0.95
N TYR A 48 5.96 5.36 0.12
CA TYR A 48 6.30 5.80 -1.23
C TYR A 48 6.36 4.58 -2.16
N ALA A 49 5.61 4.64 -3.24
CA ALA A 49 5.56 3.58 -4.23
C ALA A 49 5.70 4.16 -5.64
N LYS A 50 6.91 4.12 -6.17
CA LYS A 50 7.19 4.60 -7.52
C LYS A 50 6.49 3.72 -8.54
N LEU A 51 5.77 4.33 -9.49
CA LEU A 51 5.21 3.61 -10.62
C LEU A 51 6.34 3.09 -11.53
N PRO A 52 6.20 1.87 -12.06
CA PRO A 52 7.18 1.34 -13.00
C PRO A 52 7.14 2.10 -14.32
N SER A 53 8.31 2.24 -14.96
CA SER A 53 8.38 2.77 -16.31
C SER A 53 7.89 1.74 -17.31
N PHE A 54 7.05 2.14 -18.24
CA PHE A 54 6.60 1.26 -19.32
C PHE A 54 7.77 1.03 -20.30
N PRO A 55 8.18 -0.24 -20.56
CA PRO A 55 9.26 -0.51 -21.50
C PRO A 55 8.94 0.00 -22.90
N ARG A 56 9.89 0.74 -23.51
CA ARG A 56 9.67 1.38 -24.82
C ARG A 56 9.27 0.39 -25.92
N LYS A 57 9.90 -0.79 -25.92
CA LYS A 57 9.57 -1.82 -26.90
C LYS A 57 8.15 -2.35 -26.72
N ALA A 58 7.73 -2.57 -25.49
CA ALA A 58 6.37 -3.01 -25.18
C ALA A 58 5.35 -1.94 -25.55
N LEU A 59 5.64 -0.67 -25.26
CA LEU A 59 4.80 0.45 -25.64
C LEU A 59 4.60 0.53 -27.15
N ARG A 60 5.69 0.44 -27.92
CA ARG A 60 5.68 0.47 -29.39
C ARG A 60 4.89 -0.69 -29.99
N LEU A 61 4.95 -1.89 -29.37
CA LEU A 61 4.28 -3.09 -29.85
C LEU A 61 2.86 -3.25 -29.28
N GLY A 62 2.41 -2.31 -28.44
CA GLY A 62 1.09 -2.38 -27.81
C GLY A 62 0.93 -3.55 -26.83
N LYS A 63 2.01 -3.97 -26.19
CA LYS A 63 1.97 -5.08 -25.22
C LYS A 63 1.59 -4.59 -23.84
N GLU A 64 0.65 -5.29 -23.22
CA GLU A 64 0.24 -5.12 -21.84
C GLU A 64 0.59 -6.36 -21.03
N GLY A 65 0.56 -6.24 -19.71
CA GLY A 65 0.83 -7.37 -18.85
C GLY A 65 0.91 -7.02 -17.38
N TYR A 66 1.44 -7.95 -16.59
CA TYR A 66 1.64 -7.74 -15.17
C TYR A 66 2.89 -8.48 -14.67
N VAL A 67 3.34 -8.07 -13.51
CA VAL A 67 4.44 -8.73 -12.77
C VAL A 67 4.04 -8.79 -11.30
N VAL A 68 4.18 -9.96 -10.70
CA VAL A 68 4.07 -10.15 -9.24
C VAL A 68 5.48 -10.22 -8.69
N VAL A 69 5.79 -9.32 -7.76
CA VAL A 69 7.10 -9.21 -7.10
C VAL A 69 6.93 -9.58 -5.64
N GLU A 70 7.83 -10.39 -5.12
CA GLU A 70 7.91 -10.71 -3.70
C GLU A 70 9.18 -10.12 -3.11
N PHE A 71 9.08 -9.61 -1.88
CA PHE A 71 10.19 -9.00 -1.16
C PHE A 71 9.91 -8.98 0.33
N ASP A 72 10.95 -8.70 1.10
CA ASP A 72 10.84 -8.41 2.52
C ASP A 72 10.85 -6.89 2.74
N VAL A 73 10.27 -6.45 3.83
CA VAL A 73 10.31 -5.04 4.27
C VAL A 73 11.08 -4.98 5.58
N ASP A 74 12.17 -4.22 5.59
CA ASP A 74 13.02 -4.06 6.76
C ASP A 74 12.33 -3.26 7.86
N THR A 75 12.90 -3.29 9.05
CA THR A 75 12.41 -2.57 10.23
C THR A 75 12.29 -1.07 10.03
N ASP A 76 13.03 -0.49 9.09
CA ASP A 76 12.96 0.93 8.71
C ASP A 76 12.03 1.21 7.52
N GLY A 77 11.40 0.18 6.94
CA GLY A 77 10.50 0.29 5.80
C GLY A 77 11.15 0.10 4.44
N ALA A 78 12.44 -0.21 4.37
CA ALA A 78 13.14 -0.45 3.11
C ALA A 78 12.75 -1.80 2.51
N VAL A 79 12.61 -1.84 1.18
CA VAL A 79 12.39 -3.08 0.44
C VAL A 79 13.72 -3.85 0.33
N LEU A 80 13.68 -5.14 0.70
CA LEU A 80 14.82 -6.05 0.67
C LEU A 80 14.60 -7.17 -0.34
N ASP A 81 15.61 -7.42 -1.16
CA ASP A 81 15.73 -8.58 -2.03
C ASP A 81 14.49 -8.87 -2.90
N PRO A 82 13.99 -7.90 -3.67
CA PRO A 82 12.83 -8.11 -4.52
C PRO A 82 13.14 -9.08 -5.66
N TYR A 83 12.23 -10.02 -5.90
CA TYR A 83 12.31 -10.95 -7.02
C TYR A 83 10.93 -11.22 -7.62
N VAL A 84 10.91 -11.65 -8.88
CA VAL A 84 9.68 -11.93 -9.61
C VAL A 84 9.21 -13.35 -9.30
N VAL A 85 7.95 -13.49 -8.88
CA VAL A 85 7.30 -14.79 -8.66
C VAL A 85 6.39 -15.17 -9.83
N GLU A 86 5.85 -14.18 -10.55
CA GLU A 86 4.98 -14.40 -11.69
C GLU A 86 5.07 -13.21 -12.64
N ALA A 87 5.03 -13.46 -13.95
CA ALA A 87 4.97 -12.42 -14.98
C ALA A 87 4.25 -12.93 -16.22
N ALA A 88 3.44 -12.07 -16.84
CA ALA A 88 2.81 -12.36 -18.11
C ALA A 88 2.71 -11.05 -18.95
N PRO A 89 3.25 -11.04 -20.18
CA PRO A 89 4.14 -12.05 -20.75
C PRO A 89 5.53 -12.06 -20.11
N GLN A 90 6.18 -13.19 -20.09
CA GLN A 90 7.54 -13.31 -19.55
C GLN A 90 8.56 -12.58 -20.43
N GLY A 91 9.59 -12.03 -19.77
CA GLY A 91 10.71 -11.39 -20.45
C GLY A 91 10.45 -9.94 -20.92
N VAL A 92 9.33 -9.33 -20.53
CA VAL A 92 8.95 -8.00 -21.00
C VAL A 92 9.00 -6.95 -19.90
N PHE A 93 8.34 -7.17 -18.79
CA PHE A 93 8.09 -6.16 -17.77
C PHE A 93 8.88 -6.35 -16.47
N GLU A 94 9.53 -7.49 -16.27
CA GLU A 94 10.15 -7.88 -14.99
C GLU A 94 11.20 -6.87 -14.54
N ARG A 95 12.10 -6.45 -15.45
CA ARG A 95 13.16 -5.49 -15.11
C ARG A 95 12.59 -4.15 -14.65
N SER A 96 11.56 -3.67 -15.32
CA SER A 96 10.90 -2.41 -14.99
C SER A 96 10.20 -2.49 -13.63
N ALA A 97 9.54 -3.62 -13.35
CA ALA A 97 8.87 -3.88 -12.08
C ALA A 97 9.86 -3.91 -10.91
N ILE A 98 10.94 -4.68 -11.03
CA ILE A 98 11.99 -4.77 -10.00
C ILE A 98 12.63 -3.41 -9.75
N LYS A 99 12.96 -2.67 -10.80
CA LYS A 99 13.57 -1.34 -10.69
C LYS A 99 12.68 -0.36 -9.93
N ALA A 100 11.37 -0.43 -10.15
CA ALA A 100 10.41 0.40 -9.43
C ALA A 100 10.30 0.00 -7.96
N VAL A 101 10.09 -1.28 -7.68
CA VAL A 101 9.88 -1.82 -6.32
C VAL A 101 11.10 -1.59 -5.42
N ARG A 102 12.31 -1.64 -5.96
CA ARG A 102 13.53 -1.33 -5.19
C ARG A 102 13.55 0.08 -4.60
N LYS A 103 12.78 0.99 -5.16
CA LYS A 103 12.67 2.38 -4.70
C LYS A 103 11.47 2.61 -3.78
N TRP A 104 10.64 1.60 -3.57
CA TRP A 104 9.51 1.72 -2.68
C TRP A 104 9.97 1.81 -1.23
N VAL A 105 9.21 2.57 -0.46
CA VAL A 105 9.43 2.72 0.97
C VAL A 105 8.10 2.48 1.67
N TYR A 106 8.13 1.61 2.66
CA TYR A 106 7.00 1.34 3.54
C TYR A 106 7.13 2.15 4.83
N MET A 107 6.03 2.35 5.50
CA MET A 107 6.07 2.73 6.91
C MET A 107 6.74 1.58 7.67
N PRO A 108 7.58 1.87 8.69
CA PRO A 108 8.20 0.80 9.46
C PRO A 108 7.16 -0.20 9.97
N PRO A 109 7.27 -1.49 9.59
CA PRO A 109 6.30 -2.49 10.04
C PRO A 109 6.34 -2.63 11.55
N SER A 110 5.19 -2.80 12.17
CA SER A 110 5.10 -3.01 13.61
C SER A 110 4.22 -4.19 13.95
N PHE A 111 4.60 -4.89 15.02
CA PHE A 111 3.84 -5.98 15.59
C PHE A 111 3.93 -5.90 17.13
N ASN A 112 2.79 -5.89 17.80
CA ASN A 112 2.74 -5.72 19.26
C ASN A 112 3.52 -4.51 19.77
N GLY A 113 3.47 -3.38 19.04
CA GLY A 113 4.12 -2.13 19.41
C GLY A 113 5.63 -2.06 19.15
N GLN A 114 6.21 -3.07 18.51
CA GLN A 114 7.63 -3.11 18.15
C GLN A 114 7.84 -3.08 16.65
N SER A 115 8.92 -2.43 16.21
CA SER A 115 9.37 -2.50 14.81
C SER A 115 9.81 -3.92 14.48
N VAL A 116 9.29 -4.46 13.39
CA VAL A 116 9.59 -5.81 12.93
C VAL A 116 9.92 -5.81 11.46
N LYS A 117 10.64 -6.83 11.03
CA LYS A 117 10.79 -7.13 9.60
C LYS A 117 9.53 -7.85 9.12
N ALA A 118 8.95 -7.40 8.01
CA ALA A 118 7.85 -8.10 7.35
C ALA A 118 8.40 -8.96 6.22
N ASN A 119 8.08 -10.23 6.22
CA ASN A 119 8.57 -11.19 5.22
C ASN A 119 7.50 -11.47 4.17
N ASN A 120 7.94 -11.89 2.99
CA ASN A 120 7.10 -12.43 1.92
C ASN A 120 5.94 -11.50 1.52
N VAL A 121 6.21 -10.21 1.40
CA VAL A 121 5.24 -9.25 0.87
C VAL A 121 5.17 -9.44 -0.64
N GLN A 122 3.97 -9.68 -1.18
CA GLN A 122 3.74 -9.78 -2.62
C GLN A 122 2.93 -8.59 -3.12
N VAL A 123 3.37 -8.03 -4.24
CA VAL A 123 2.67 -6.94 -4.92
C VAL A 123 2.54 -7.26 -6.40
N ARG A 124 1.40 -6.87 -6.98
CA ARG A 124 1.17 -6.98 -8.41
C ARG A 124 1.27 -5.62 -9.06
N LEU A 125 2.14 -5.50 -10.06
CA LEU A 125 2.26 -4.30 -10.88
C LEU A 125 1.64 -4.57 -12.24
N ASN A 126 0.65 -3.77 -12.61
CA ASN A 126 0.00 -3.86 -13.91
C ASN A 126 0.62 -2.86 -14.89
N PHE A 127 0.76 -3.29 -16.13
CA PHE A 127 1.25 -2.49 -17.25
C PHE A 127 0.15 -2.41 -18.30
N ASP A 128 -0.69 -1.42 -18.15
CA ASP A 128 -1.86 -1.22 -18.99
C ASP A 128 -1.65 -0.02 -19.91
N LEU A 129 -2.07 -0.13 -21.16
CA LEU A 129 -2.09 0.96 -22.13
C LEU A 129 -3.45 1.65 -22.06
N GLN A 130 -3.43 2.96 -22.09
CA GLN A 130 -4.64 3.78 -22.11
C GLN A 130 -5.03 4.16 -23.52
#